data_d88403c27565bad3de4735893fc2c4ae
#
_entry.id   d88403c27565bad3de4735893fc2c4ae
#
_cell.length_a   1.000
_cell.length_b   1.000
_cell.length_c   1.000
_cell.angle_alpha   90.00
_cell.angle_beta   90.00
_cell.angle_gamma   90.00
#
_symmetry.space_group_name_H-M   'P 1'
#
loop_
_entity.id
_entity.type
_entity.pdbx_description
1 polymer ?
#
loop_
_entity_poly.entity_id
_entity_poly.type
_entity_poly.pdbx_seq_one_letter_code
_entity_poly.pdbx_strand_id
1 'polypeptide(L)'
;RTFQGFRLTHQPSPWMGDFSHLTFLPINGKLSENTLFHAQSSYRPEESVFNPACLQVKSQRYQLTTTLIPSMYGGILALDGAVTDPGLGISLPGRYQLQQVDEQTVKGQVINYSGCEDNDFAFHFILRFETAVHAIEGELSGENGFVVIRFEEKNQQTIRLGTSFL
;
A
#
# COMPACT_ATOMS: atom_id res chain seq x y z
N ARG A 1 5.24 7.09 -18.35
CA ARG A 1 4.12 7.30 -17.40
C ARG A 1 4.55 6.86 -16.02
N THR A 2 3.98 7.46 -14.97
CA THR A 2 4.39 7.25 -13.58
C THR A 2 3.32 6.45 -12.84
N PHE A 3 3.77 5.44 -12.10
CA PHE A 3 2.99 4.64 -11.19
C PHE A 3 3.39 4.95 -9.76
N GLN A 4 2.46 5.41 -8.95
CA GLN A 4 2.67 5.78 -7.55
C GLN A 4 2.15 4.74 -6.56
N GLY A 5 1.47 3.71 -7.05
CA GLY A 5 0.92 2.65 -6.23
C GLY A 5 -0.58 2.43 -6.46
N PHE A 6 -1.10 1.46 -5.74
CA PHE A 6 -2.53 1.18 -5.68
C PHE A 6 -3.13 1.98 -4.53
N ARG A 7 -4.12 2.78 -4.84
CA ARG A 7 -4.78 3.62 -3.86
C ARG A 7 -6.10 2.97 -3.43
N LEU A 8 -6.26 2.84 -2.14
CA LEU A 8 -7.56 2.56 -1.57
C LEU A 8 -8.33 3.87 -1.50
N THR A 9 -9.45 3.93 -2.18
CA THR A 9 -10.35 5.06 -2.13
C THR A 9 -11.76 4.54 -2.00
N HIS A 10 -12.53 5.13 -1.12
CA HIS A 10 -13.96 4.87 -0.97
C HIS A 10 -14.79 5.94 -1.68
N GLN A 11 -14.17 6.81 -2.41
CA GLN A 11 -14.70 8.11 -2.69
C GLN A 11 -15.27 8.25 -4.09
N PRO A 12 -16.53 8.65 -4.23
CA PRO A 12 -17.12 9.04 -5.51
C PRO A 12 -16.70 10.45 -5.97
N SER A 13 -16.19 11.31 -5.06
CA SER A 13 -15.91 12.71 -5.37
C SER A 13 -14.56 13.18 -4.80
N PRO A 14 -13.52 13.41 -5.67
CA PRO A 14 -12.19 13.76 -5.22
C PRO A 14 -12.07 15.12 -4.52
N TRP A 15 -13.02 16.00 -4.66
CA TRP A 15 -12.99 17.34 -4.07
C TRP A 15 -13.64 17.43 -2.69
N MET A 16 -14.39 16.43 -2.29
CA MET A 16 -14.89 16.34 -0.92
C MET A 16 -13.82 15.84 0.05
N GLY A 17 -12.73 15.21 -0.48
CA GLY A 17 -11.60 14.78 0.32
C GLY A 17 -11.92 13.70 1.37
N ASP A 18 -13.14 13.19 1.35
CA ASP A 18 -13.61 12.20 2.30
C ASP A 18 -12.85 10.90 2.12
N PHE A 19 -12.49 10.31 3.24
CA PHE A 19 -11.83 9.04 3.40
C PHE A 19 -10.37 9.01 2.93
N SER A 20 -9.55 8.53 3.79
CA SER A 20 -8.12 8.52 3.59
C SER A 20 -7.71 7.71 2.37
N HIS A 21 -6.73 8.22 1.70
CA HIS A 21 -6.18 7.66 0.49
C HIS A 21 -4.91 6.89 0.79
N LEU A 22 -5.04 5.75 1.47
CA LEU A 22 -3.90 4.86 1.59
C LEU A 22 -3.39 4.46 0.23
N THR A 23 -2.10 4.58 0.02
CA THR A 23 -1.46 4.15 -1.22
C THR A 23 -0.46 3.07 -0.89
N PHE A 24 -0.59 1.92 -1.54
CA PHE A 24 0.31 0.79 -1.43
C PHE A 24 1.17 0.69 -2.67
N LEU A 25 2.48 0.69 -2.49
CA LEU A 25 3.45 0.56 -3.58
C LEU A 25 4.43 -0.57 -3.27
N PRO A 26 4.30 -1.74 -3.91
CA PRO A 26 5.33 -2.76 -3.84
C PRO A 26 6.64 -2.26 -4.44
N ILE A 27 7.72 -2.46 -3.72
CA ILE A 27 9.08 -2.03 -4.07
C ILE A 27 10.05 -3.20 -3.94
N ASN A 28 11.19 -3.07 -4.60
CA ASN A 28 12.31 -3.99 -4.51
C ASN A 28 13.60 -3.18 -4.41
N GLY A 29 14.37 -3.40 -3.36
CA GLY A 29 15.57 -2.63 -3.07
C GLY A 29 15.34 -1.39 -2.20
N LYS A 30 16.42 -0.69 -1.89
CA LYS A 30 16.41 0.49 -1.01
C LYS A 30 15.91 1.74 -1.72
N LEU A 31 15.24 2.58 -0.98
CA LEU A 31 14.87 3.93 -1.41
C LEU A 31 15.96 4.93 -1.00
N SER A 32 16.14 5.98 -1.79
CA SER A 32 16.99 7.12 -1.41
C SER A 32 16.39 7.92 -0.26
N GLU A 33 15.07 8.05 -0.28
CA GLU A 33 14.27 8.66 0.77
C GLU A 33 12.93 7.91 0.88
N ASN A 34 12.45 7.73 2.11
CA ASN A 34 11.16 7.08 2.37
C ASN A 34 10.01 8.06 2.14
N THR A 35 9.72 8.32 0.87
CA THR A 35 8.60 9.14 0.42
C THR A 35 7.94 8.51 -0.80
N LEU A 36 6.66 8.77 -0.99
CA LEU A 36 5.94 8.28 -2.17
C LEU A 36 6.56 8.81 -3.47
N PHE A 37 7.05 10.05 -3.47
CA PHE A 37 7.70 10.66 -4.62
C PHE A 37 8.99 9.92 -5.01
N HIS A 38 9.83 9.56 -4.03
CA HIS A 38 11.08 8.82 -4.28
C HIS A 38 10.85 7.32 -4.53
N ALA A 39 9.71 6.79 -4.10
CA ALA A 39 9.34 5.40 -4.33
C ALA A 39 8.67 5.14 -5.68
N GLN A 40 8.13 6.15 -6.35
CA GLN A 40 7.41 5.98 -7.62
C GLN A 40 8.26 5.30 -8.70
N SER A 41 7.58 4.65 -9.63
CA SER A 41 8.19 3.95 -10.76
C SER A 41 7.56 4.36 -12.07
N SER A 42 8.27 4.23 -13.17
CA SER A 42 7.66 4.24 -14.49
C SER A 42 6.97 2.89 -14.78
N TYR A 43 5.96 2.93 -15.65
CA TYR A 43 5.28 1.75 -16.16
C TYR A 43 4.91 1.92 -17.64
N ARG A 44 4.62 0.80 -18.32
CA ARG A 44 4.17 0.78 -19.70
C ARG A 44 2.71 0.33 -19.76
N PRO A 45 1.81 1.11 -20.36
CA PRO A 45 0.40 0.74 -20.46
C PRO A 45 0.15 -0.58 -21.19
N GLU A 46 0.96 -0.86 -22.22
CA GLU A 46 0.90 -2.09 -22.99
C GLU A 46 1.29 -3.36 -22.21
N GLU A 47 1.99 -3.20 -21.08
CA GLU A 47 2.34 -4.26 -20.13
C GLU A 47 1.41 -4.27 -18.92
N SER A 48 0.29 -3.54 -18.98
CA SER A 48 -0.61 -3.35 -17.84
C SER A 48 -2.02 -3.82 -18.14
N VAL A 49 -2.73 -4.29 -17.13
CA VAL A 49 -4.14 -4.69 -17.23
C VAL A 49 -4.97 -3.83 -16.28
N PHE A 50 -6.01 -3.22 -16.82
CA PHE A 50 -6.97 -2.42 -16.07
C PHE A 50 -8.38 -2.86 -16.41
N ASN A 51 -9.00 -3.60 -15.50
CA ASN A 51 -10.39 -4.00 -15.63
C ASN A 51 -11.03 -4.10 -14.23
N PRO A 52 -12.36 -4.24 -14.12
CA PRO A 52 -13.04 -4.30 -12.83
C PRO A 52 -12.63 -5.47 -11.92
N ALA A 53 -12.09 -6.55 -12.50
CA ALA A 53 -11.69 -7.74 -11.75
C ALA A 53 -10.25 -7.67 -11.24
N CYS A 54 -9.37 -6.95 -11.95
CA CYS A 54 -7.98 -6.81 -11.53
C CYS A 54 -7.30 -5.56 -12.12
N LEU A 55 -6.30 -5.09 -11.41
CA LEU A 55 -5.36 -4.08 -11.85
C LEU A 55 -3.96 -4.69 -11.84
N GLN A 56 -3.30 -4.78 -12.99
CA GLN A 56 -1.94 -5.30 -13.06
C GLN A 56 -1.01 -4.23 -13.62
N VAL A 57 0.11 -4.01 -12.95
CA VAL A 57 1.14 -3.07 -13.36
C VAL A 57 2.51 -3.68 -13.19
N LYS A 58 3.34 -3.59 -14.24
CA LYS A 58 4.76 -3.90 -14.17
C LYS A 58 5.54 -2.62 -13.88
N SER A 59 6.09 -2.56 -12.68
CA SER A 59 6.98 -1.49 -12.24
C SER A 59 8.35 -1.65 -12.90
N GLN A 60 8.73 -0.69 -13.73
CA GLN A 60 9.99 -0.77 -14.49
C GLN A 60 11.20 -0.60 -13.58
N ARG A 61 11.10 0.25 -12.57
CA ARG A 61 12.19 0.50 -11.61
C ARG A 61 12.50 -0.74 -10.77
N TYR A 62 11.46 -1.44 -10.32
CA TYR A 62 11.57 -2.57 -9.40
C TYR A 62 11.58 -3.91 -10.10
N GLN A 63 11.33 -3.95 -11.42
CA GLN A 63 11.17 -5.18 -12.22
C GLN A 63 10.15 -6.13 -11.59
N LEU A 64 9.09 -5.57 -11.02
CA LEU A 64 8.09 -6.27 -10.25
C LEU A 64 6.72 -6.10 -10.91
N THR A 65 6.07 -7.21 -11.23
CA THR A 65 4.68 -7.22 -11.66
C THR A 65 3.79 -7.35 -10.44
N THR A 66 2.92 -6.38 -10.24
CA THR A 66 1.94 -6.40 -9.14
C THR A 66 0.54 -6.49 -9.70
N THR A 67 -0.24 -7.45 -9.22
CA THR A 67 -1.65 -7.60 -9.53
C THR A 67 -2.48 -7.36 -8.29
N LEU A 68 -3.33 -6.34 -8.32
CA LEU A 68 -4.36 -6.12 -7.31
C LEU A 68 -5.64 -6.80 -7.76
N ILE A 69 -6.16 -7.69 -6.95
CA ILE A 69 -7.48 -8.32 -7.08
C ILE A 69 -8.35 -7.74 -5.97
N PRO A 70 -9.27 -6.81 -6.31
CA PRO A 70 -10.09 -6.14 -5.31
C PRO A 70 -11.21 -7.03 -4.79
N SER A 71 -11.64 -6.77 -3.56
CA SER A 71 -12.85 -7.30 -2.96
C SER A 71 -13.64 -6.18 -2.28
N MET A 72 -14.83 -6.48 -1.77
CA MET A 72 -15.69 -5.47 -1.14
C MET A 72 -15.03 -4.78 0.08
N TYR A 73 -14.25 -5.51 0.88
CA TYR A 73 -13.63 -5.02 2.10
C TYR A 73 -12.11 -5.25 2.11
N GLY A 74 -11.48 -5.15 0.94
CA GLY A 74 -10.04 -5.33 0.84
C GLY A 74 -9.59 -5.85 -0.50
N GLY A 75 -8.62 -6.75 -0.52
CA GLY A 75 -8.09 -7.33 -1.75
C GLY A 75 -6.86 -8.18 -1.52
N ILE A 76 -6.31 -8.63 -2.63
CA ILE A 76 -5.05 -9.37 -2.67
C ILE A 76 -4.10 -8.63 -3.59
N LEU A 77 -2.89 -8.36 -3.11
CA LEU A 77 -1.75 -7.95 -3.92
C LEU A 77 -0.91 -9.18 -4.21
N ALA A 78 -0.89 -9.62 -5.45
CA ALA A 78 0.01 -10.68 -5.92
C ALA A 78 1.26 -10.03 -6.54
N LEU A 79 2.41 -10.44 -6.07
CA LEU A 79 3.72 -9.94 -6.49
C LEU A 79 4.44 -11.04 -7.27
N ASP A 80 4.98 -10.70 -8.44
CA ASP A 80 5.75 -11.60 -9.30
C ASP A 80 6.98 -10.89 -9.84
N GLY A 81 8.14 -11.44 -9.54
CA GLY A 81 9.44 -10.93 -9.98
C GLY A 81 10.59 -11.45 -9.12
N ALA A 82 11.80 -11.28 -9.64
CA ALA A 82 13.01 -11.58 -8.88
C ALA A 82 13.27 -10.47 -7.85
N VAL A 83 13.01 -10.77 -6.60
CA VAL A 83 13.17 -9.82 -5.49
C VAL A 83 14.38 -10.17 -4.65
N THR A 84 15.12 -9.14 -4.24
CA THR A 84 16.31 -9.26 -3.37
C THR A 84 16.16 -8.48 -2.06
N ASP A 85 15.24 -7.53 -2.01
CA ASP A 85 14.93 -6.72 -0.83
C ASP A 85 13.50 -6.19 -0.97
N PRO A 86 12.50 -7.11 -0.86
CA PRO A 86 11.11 -6.74 -1.10
C PRO A 86 10.56 -5.89 0.02
N GLY A 87 9.70 -4.95 -0.36
CA GLY A 87 8.99 -4.10 0.58
C GLY A 87 7.64 -3.65 0.06
N LEU A 88 6.78 -3.28 0.98
CA LEU A 88 5.54 -2.59 0.70
C LEU A 88 5.63 -1.17 1.25
N GLY A 89 5.78 -0.19 0.37
CA GLY A 89 5.67 1.23 0.72
C GLY A 89 4.21 1.58 0.96
N ILE A 90 3.93 2.29 2.03
CA ILE A 90 2.58 2.75 2.39
C ILE A 90 2.63 4.25 2.64
N SER A 91 1.87 5.00 1.86
CA SER A 91 1.61 6.42 2.12
C SER A 91 0.38 6.55 3.03
N LEU A 92 0.57 7.21 4.15
CA LEU A 92 -0.39 7.32 5.26
C LEU A 92 -0.76 8.81 5.45
N PRO A 93 -1.83 9.29 4.81
CA PRO A 93 -2.28 10.67 4.97
C PRO A 93 -3.01 10.86 6.30
N GLY A 94 -2.87 12.06 6.89
CA GLY A 94 -3.46 12.39 8.19
C GLY A 94 -2.77 11.71 9.38
N ARG A 95 -3.44 11.67 10.52
CA ARG A 95 -2.94 10.98 11.71
C ARG A 95 -3.00 9.48 11.51
N TYR A 96 -1.93 8.77 11.80
CA TYR A 96 -1.87 7.33 11.60
C TYR A 96 -1.19 6.61 12.76
N GLN A 97 -1.49 5.32 12.85
CA GLN A 97 -0.84 4.39 13.76
C GLN A 97 -0.72 3.02 13.10
N LEU A 98 0.45 2.41 13.23
CA LEU A 98 0.76 1.06 12.76
C LEU A 98 1.17 0.17 13.91
N GLN A 99 0.87 -1.11 13.80
CA GLN A 99 1.30 -2.13 14.76
C GLN A 99 1.58 -3.43 14.02
N GLN A 100 2.76 -4.00 14.23
CA GLN A 100 3.02 -5.40 13.89
C GLN A 100 2.36 -6.29 14.94
N VAL A 101 1.44 -7.15 14.51
CA VAL A 101 0.65 -8.01 15.40
C VAL A 101 1.36 -9.35 15.62
N ASP A 102 1.90 -9.90 14.56
CA ASP A 102 2.68 -11.14 14.54
C ASP A 102 3.72 -11.10 13.41
N GLU A 103 4.44 -12.19 13.19
CA GLU A 103 5.49 -12.26 12.17
C GLU A 103 5.02 -11.97 10.74
N GLN A 104 3.74 -12.14 10.44
CA GLN A 104 3.17 -11.98 9.10
C GLN A 104 2.09 -10.90 9.02
N THR A 105 1.73 -10.27 10.14
CA THR A 105 0.55 -9.41 10.19
C THR A 105 0.89 -8.02 10.70
N VAL A 106 0.53 -7.01 9.91
CA VAL A 106 0.59 -5.60 10.29
C VAL A 106 -0.82 -5.02 10.19
N LYS A 107 -1.25 -4.32 11.21
CA LYS A 107 -2.48 -3.54 11.20
C LYS A 107 -2.19 -2.06 11.33
N GLY A 108 -3.11 -1.25 10.86
CA GLY A 108 -3.01 0.20 10.99
C GLY A 108 -4.35 0.88 10.97
N GLN A 109 -4.32 2.14 11.37
CA GLN A 109 -5.44 3.05 11.24
C GLN A 109 -4.96 4.40 10.73
N VAL A 110 -5.84 5.08 10.00
CA VAL A 110 -5.63 6.43 9.52
C VAL A 110 -6.87 7.25 9.82
N ILE A 111 -6.65 8.44 10.38
CA ILE A 111 -7.68 9.44 10.61
C ILE A 111 -7.33 10.62 9.72
N ASN A 112 -8.08 10.82 8.67
CA ASN A 112 -7.87 11.89 7.71
C ASN A 112 -9.15 12.73 7.61
N TYR A 113 -9.17 13.81 8.38
CA TYR A 113 -10.30 14.72 8.42
C TYR A 113 -10.26 15.69 7.24
N SER A 114 -11.26 15.67 6.41
CA SER A 114 -11.40 16.56 5.26
C SER A 114 -12.37 17.73 5.50
N GLY A 115 -13.04 17.74 6.63
CA GLY A 115 -14.01 18.78 7.04
C GLY A 115 -15.47 18.37 6.92
N CYS A 116 -15.74 17.18 6.43
CA CYS A 116 -17.11 16.68 6.20
C CYS A 116 -17.51 15.52 7.12
N GLU A 117 -16.52 14.78 7.61
CA GLU A 117 -16.68 13.63 8.51
C GLU A 117 -16.36 13.97 9.96
N ASP A 118 -16.66 13.05 10.86
CA ASP A 118 -16.26 13.14 12.27
C ASP A 118 -14.74 13.17 12.38
N ASN A 119 -14.21 14.01 13.29
CA ASN A 119 -12.78 14.17 13.53
C ASN A 119 -12.07 12.88 13.97
N ASP A 120 -12.80 11.92 14.50
CA ASP A 120 -12.29 10.65 14.99
C ASP A 120 -12.66 9.48 14.09
N PHE A 121 -13.28 9.76 12.94
CA PHE A 121 -13.59 8.74 11.95
C PHE A 121 -12.32 8.11 11.40
N ALA A 122 -12.14 6.82 11.66
CA ALA A 122 -10.92 6.11 11.34
C ALA A 122 -11.13 5.08 10.22
N PHE A 123 -10.18 5.06 9.31
CA PHE A 123 -10.03 3.97 8.37
C PHE A 123 -9.04 2.96 8.95
N HIS A 124 -9.49 1.73 9.14
CA HIS A 124 -8.69 0.62 9.65
C HIS A 124 -8.29 -0.31 8.52
N PHE A 125 -7.08 -0.84 8.59
CA PHE A 125 -6.62 -1.85 7.65
C PHE A 125 -5.75 -2.91 8.35
N ILE A 126 -5.73 -4.09 7.75
CA ILE A 126 -4.89 -5.20 8.15
C ILE A 126 -4.22 -5.79 6.91
N LEU A 127 -2.93 -6.02 7.02
CA LEU A 127 -2.10 -6.63 5.98
C LEU A 127 -1.58 -7.96 6.51
N ARG A 128 -1.81 -9.03 5.75
CA ARG A 128 -1.23 -10.33 6.03
C ARG A 128 -0.32 -10.75 4.89
N PHE A 129 0.95 -10.84 5.21
CA PHE A 129 2.02 -11.26 4.31
C PHE A 129 2.11 -12.79 4.26
N GLU A 130 2.53 -13.33 3.14
CA GLU A 130 2.77 -14.77 2.99
C GLU A 130 4.09 -15.19 3.64
N THR A 131 5.07 -14.28 3.68
CA THR A 131 6.38 -14.45 4.30
C THR A 131 6.51 -13.57 5.55
N ALA A 132 7.53 -13.80 6.37
CA ALA A 132 7.72 -13.03 7.59
C ALA A 132 8.13 -11.57 7.31
N VAL A 133 7.53 -10.65 8.08
CA VAL A 133 7.92 -9.25 8.15
C VAL A 133 9.11 -9.14 9.11
N HIS A 134 10.23 -8.62 8.63
CA HIS A 134 11.44 -8.50 9.43
C HIS A 134 11.83 -7.07 9.80
N ALA A 135 11.25 -6.06 9.14
CA ALA A 135 11.46 -4.65 9.48
C ALA A 135 10.29 -3.78 9.04
N ILE A 136 10.08 -2.68 9.74
CA ILE A 136 9.24 -1.56 9.31
C ILE A 136 10.11 -0.32 9.36
N GLU A 137 10.40 0.25 8.21
CA GLU A 137 11.19 1.47 8.04
C GLU A 137 10.26 2.68 8.08
N GLY A 138 10.51 3.63 8.98
CA GLY A 138 9.70 4.81 9.21
C GLY A 138 9.03 4.80 10.58
N GLU A 139 8.28 5.85 10.88
CA GLU A 139 7.59 6.00 12.16
C GLU A 139 6.31 5.16 12.21
N LEU A 140 6.08 4.47 13.33
CA LEU A 140 4.87 3.66 13.52
C LEU A 140 3.62 4.48 13.86
N SER A 141 3.80 5.75 14.18
CA SER A 141 2.71 6.69 14.42
C SER A 141 3.16 8.10 14.07
N GLY A 142 2.23 8.92 13.62
CA GLY A 142 2.53 10.29 13.21
C GLY A 142 1.43 10.91 12.38
N GLU A 143 1.83 11.88 11.58
CA GLU A 143 0.96 12.58 10.65
C GLU A 143 1.61 12.68 9.28
N ASN A 144 0.85 12.31 8.22
CA ASN A 144 1.31 12.35 6.82
C ASN A 144 2.63 11.58 6.58
N GLY A 145 2.63 10.29 6.97
CA GLY A 145 3.83 9.46 6.90
C GLY A 145 3.96 8.63 5.62
N PHE A 146 5.17 8.11 5.45
CA PHE A 146 5.46 7.04 4.50
C PHE A 146 6.32 6.00 5.20
N VAL A 147 5.87 4.75 5.18
CA VAL A 147 6.58 3.62 5.78
C VAL A 147 6.84 2.55 4.75
N VAL A 148 7.88 1.76 4.98
CA VAL A 148 8.19 0.59 4.17
C VAL A 148 8.19 -0.64 5.07
N ILE A 149 7.30 -1.58 4.78
CA ILE A 149 7.26 -2.87 5.46
C ILE A 149 8.14 -3.83 4.65
N ARG A 150 9.23 -4.30 5.25
CA ARG A 150 10.15 -5.27 4.66
C ARG A 150 9.77 -6.68 5.07
N PHE A 151 9.80 -7.60 4.11
CA PHE A 151 9.44 -9.00 4.32
C PHE A 151 10.40 -9.93 3.58
N GLU A 152 10.39 -11.21 3.92
CA GLU A 152 11.32 -12.20 3.36
C GLU A 152 11.12 -12.37 1.84
N GLU A 153 12.21 -12.67 1.18
CA GLU A 153 12.28 -12.84 -0.28
C GLU A 153 11.50 -14.07 -0.74
N LYS A 154 10.67 -13.87 -1.74
CA LYS A 154 9.98 -14.92 -2.49
C LYS A 154 9.57 -14.36 -3.84
N ASN A 155 9.94 -15.01 -4.93
CA ASN A 155 9.71 -14.51 -6.29
C ASN A 155 8.22 -14.35 -6.63
N GLN A 156 7.38 -15.20 -6.06
CA GLN A 156 5.92 -15.10 -6.17
C GLN A 156 5.33 -15.16 -4.79
N GLN A 157 4.60 -14.11 -4.41
CA GLN A 157 3.97 -14.05 -3.10
C GLN A 157 2.73 -13.17 -3.11
N THR A 158 1.93 -13.32 -2.08
CA THR A 158 0.69 -12.57 -1.90
C THR A 158 0.68 -11.80 -0.59
N ILE A 159 0.06 -10.62 -0.63
CA ILE A 159 -0.28 -9.84 0.55
C ILE A 159 -1.80 -9.69 0.54
N ARG A 160 -2.45 -10.14 1.60
CA ARG A 160 -3.90 -9.99 1.78
C ARG A 160 -4.17 -8.71 2.53
N LEU A 161 -5.13 -7.95 2.06
CA LEU A 161 -5.56 -6.69 2.63
C LEU A 161 -7.02 -6.80 3.08
N GLY A 162 -7.27 -6.47 4.32
CA GLY A 162 -8.62 -6.22 4.84
C GLY A 162 -8.78 -4.77 5.28
N THR A 163 -9.98 -4.22 5.13
CA THR A 163 -10.30 -2.83 5.47
C THR A 163 -11.62 -2.72 6.21
N SER A 164 -11.74 -1.72 7.07
CA SER A 164 -12.96 -1.39 7.79
C SER A 164 -13.03 0.11 8.09
N PHE A 165 -14.23 0.64 8.15
CA PHE A 165 -14.55 1.97 8.68
C PHE A 165 -15.34 1.79 9.98
N LEU A 166 -14.87 2.38 11.06
CA LEU A 166 -15.54 2.38 12.38
C LEU A 166 -15.56 3.80 12.95
#